data_eab110b6f4236b589b63b147f7b6da11
#
_entry.id   eab110b6f4236b589b63b147f7b6da11
#
_cell.length_a   1.000
_cell.length_b   1.000
_cell.length_c   1.000
_cell.angle_alpha   90.00
_cell.angle_beta   90.00
_cell.angle_gamma   90.00
#
_symmetry.space_group_name_H-M   'P 1'
#
loop_
_entity.id
_entity.type
_entity.pdbx_description
1 polymer ?
#
loop_
_entity_poly.entity_id
_entity_poly.type
_entity_poly.pdbx_seq_one_letter_code
_entity_poly.pdbx_strand_id
1 'polypeptide(L)'
;QIWEDKKNKIYRLFFTNDDQLISLNAKDGKPIKNFGKNGVIKIGSSPIPPIIIDNKLVIATSRPSIEVYDVEHGKLQWKYYLRKINKKNFGEKDFRDGKPWGGISADIERGIVYLATGNPKPMYVGIDRPGKNLFANSIIAFDIRNKKMLWYFQETCHDIWNYDIPSTPILTTINKYNKRIDVVVSVTKLGNTIILDRYSGEPIFDYEMKLAPASIL
;
A
#
# COMPACT_ATOMS: atom_id res chain seq x y z
N GLN A 1 6.75 9.23 -9.78
CA GLN A 1 7.81 8.24 -10.06
C GLN A 1 8.41 8.47 -11.43
N ILE A 2 9.74 8.34 -11.56
CA ILE A 2 10.45 8.49 -12.85
C ILE A 2 10.96 7.11 -13.30
N TRP A 3 10.88 6.87 -14.60
CA TRP A 3 11.41 5.67 -15.25
C TRP A 3 12.17 6.02 -16.52
N GLU A 4 13.33 5.40 -16.72
CA GLU A 4 14.12 5.55 -17.93
C GLU A 4 13.61 4.60 -19.02
N ASP A 5 13.04 5.15 -20.07
CA ASP A 5 12.69 4.44 -21.29
C ASP A 5 13.93 4.36 -22.21
N LYS A 6 14.74 3.34 -22.00
CA LYS A 6 16.00 3.13 -22.73
C LYS A 6 15.78 2.99 -24.24
N LYS A 7 14.64 2.41 -24.66
CA LYS A 7 14.29 2.21 -26.07
C LYS A 7 14.07 3.53 -26.80
N ASN A 8 13.33 4.44 -26.16
CA ASN A 8 13.02 5.75 -26.74
C ASN A 8 13.97 6.86 -26.30
N LYS A 9 14.96 6.53 -25.44
CA LYS A 9 15.94 7.49 -24.86
C LYS A 9 15.28 8.69 -24.19
N ILE A 10 14.21 8.45 -23.44
CA ILE A 10 13.47 9.48 -22.68
C ILE A 10 13.25 9.04 -21.26
N TYR A 11 13.01 10.01 -20.39
CA TYR A 11 12.50 9.75 -19.03
C TYR A 11 11.00 9.98 -19.00
N ARG A 12 10.27 9.01 -18.46
CA ARG A 12 8.82 9.11 -18.24
C ARG A 12 8.54 9.43 -16.79
N LEU A 13 7.66 10.40 -16.56
CA LEU A 13 7.12 10.73 -15.26
C LEU A 13 5.75 10.07 -15.10
N PHE A 14 5.57 9.30 -14.04
CA PHE A 14 4.29 8.68 -13.68
C PHE A 14 3.75 9.27 -12.39
N PHE A 15 2.47 9.60 -12.38
CA PHE A 15 1.75 10.03 -11.19
C PHE A 15 0.27 9.66 -11.28
N THR A 16 -0.39 9.63 -10.14
CA THR A 16 -1.82 9.33 -10.03
C THR A 16 -2.60 10.64 -9.83
N ASN A 17 -3.79 10.69 -10.40
CA ASN A 17 -4.78 11.72 -10.13
C ASN A 17 -6.13 11.02 -9.99
N ASP A 18 -6.55 10.78 -8.74
CA ASP A 18 -7.71 9.98 -8.36
C ASP A 18 -7.74 8.59 -9.04
N ASP A 19 -8.60 8.37 -10.02
CA ASP A 19 -8.75 7.12 -10.76
C ASP A 19 -7.96 7.05 -12.07
N GLN A 20 -6.98 7.95 -12.22
CA GLN A 20 -6.13 8.03 -13.40
C GLN A 20 -4.65 7.82 -13.04
N LEU A 21 -3.95 7.06 -13.86
CA LEU A 21 -2.50 7.02 -13.90
C LEU A 21 -2.04 7.71 -15.19
N ILE A 22 -1.17 8.70 -15.03
CA ILE A 22 -0.72 9.59 -16.09
C ILE A 22 0.76 9.36 -16.34
N SER A 23 1.14 9.31 -17.63
CA SER A 23 2.52 9.19 -18.10
C SER A 23 2.89 10.37 -18.98
N LEU A 24 3.89 11.14 -18.55
CA LEU A 24 4.42 12.30 -19.28
C LEU A 24 5.90 12.08 -19.61
N ASN A 25 6.36 12.73 -20.67
CA ASN A 25 7.78 12.93 -20.91
C ASN A 25 8.32 13.90 -19.85
N ALA A 26 9.29 13.48 -19.08
CA ALA A 26 9.83 14.27 -17.95
C ALA A 26 10.58 15.54 -18.41
N LYS A 27 10.99 15.63 -19.71
CA LYS A 27 11.71 16.78 -20.24
C LYS A 27 10.79 17.97 -20.61
N ASP A 28 9.64 17.67 -21.22
CA ASP A 28 8.77 18.70 -21.79
C ASP A 28 7.32 18.65 -21.31
N GLY A 29 7.00 17.69 -20.41
CA GLY A 29 5.68 17.52 -19.83
C GLY A 29 4.61 17.00 -20.78
N LYS A 30 4.96 16.61 -22.01
CA LYS A 30 3.97 16.12 -22.98
C LYS A 30 3.53 14.70 -22.65
N PRO A 31 2.24 14.37 -22.89
CA PRO A 31 1.73 13.02 -22.70
C PRO A 31 2.47 11.98 -23.56
N ILE A 32 2.74 10.82 -23.00
CA ILE A 32 3.31 9.67 -23.72
C ILE A 32 2.19 8.99 -24.51
N LYS A 33 2.08 9.30 -25.80
CA LYS A 33 0.94 8.91 -26.65
C LYS A 33 0.62 7.42 -26.69
N ASN A 34 1.63 6.55 -26.58
CA ASN A 34 1.48 5.09 -26.60
C ASN A 34 1.19 4.49 -25.22
N PHE A 35 1.09 5.30 -24.15
CA PHE A 35 0.67 4.86 -22.84
C PHE A 35 -0.85 5.07 -22.71
N GLY A 36 -1.61 3.99 -22.66
CA GLY A 36 -3.07 4.03 -22.60
C GLY A 36 -3.71 4.88 -23.70
N LYS A 37 -4.63 5.75 -23.31
CA LYS A 37 -5.25 6.72 -24.22
C LYS A 37 -4.53 8.07 -24.05
N ASN A 38 -3.60 8.36 -24.96
CA ASN A 38 -2.85 9.63 -24.98
C ASN A 38 -2.19 9.98 -23.63
N GLY A 39 -1.47 9.04 -23.04
CA GLY A 39 -0.73 9.23 -21.79
C GLY A 39 -1.52 8.92 -20.51
N VAL A 40 -2.74 8.43 -20.62
CA VAL A 40 -3.64 8.21 -19.47
C VAL A 40 -4.26 6.82 -19.52
N ILE A 41 -4.27 6.15 -18.38
CA ILE A 41 -5.07 4.94 -18.13
C ILE A 41 -5.99 5.13 -16.93
N LYS A 42 -7.12 4.41 -16.93
CA LYS A 42 -8.00 4.32 -15.78
C LYS A 42 -7.52 3.23 -14.84
N ILE A 43 -7.43 3.55 -13.55
CA ILE A 43 -7.02 2.67 -12.46
C ILE A 43 -8.09 2.65 -11.36
N GLY A 44 -7.91 1.84 -10.33
CA GLY A 44 -8.63 2.08 -9.07
C GLY A 44 -8.17 3.41 -8.45
N SER A 45 -9.09 4.17 -7.85
CA SER A 45 -8.73 5.43 -7.17
C SER A 45 -7.54 5.22 -6.22
N SER A 46 -6.50 6.04 -6.38
CA SER A 46 -5.28 5.95 -5.57
C SER A 46 -4.80 7.34 -5.15
N PRO A 47 -4.66 7.59 -3.84
CA PRO A 47 -4.13 8.85 -3.32
C PRO A 47 -2.61 8.91 -3.32
N ILE A 48 -1.93 7.82 -3.68
CA ILE A 48 -0.47 7.67 -3.61
C ILE A 48 0.13 7.40 -4.98
N PRO A 49 1.37 7.85 -5.25
CA PRO A 49 2.02 7.60 -6.52
C PRO A 49 2.30 6.10 -6.74
N PRO A 50 2.43 5.67 -8.01
CA PRO A 50 2.86 4.31 -8.31
C PRO A 50 4.31 4.09 -7.88
N ILE A 51 4.70 2.81 -7.72
CA ILE A 51 6.09 2.41 -7.61
C ILE A 51 6.47 1.53 -8.79
N ILE A 52 7.76 1.50 -9.17
CA ILE A 52 8.21 0.71 -10.32
C ILE A 52 9.10 -0.43 -9.85
N ILE A 53 8.73 -1.65 -10.24
CA ILE A 53 9.50 -2.88 -10.01
C ILE A 53 9.49 -3.69 -11.31
N ASP A 54 10.66 -4.15 -11.77
CA ASP A 54 10.80 -5.04 -12.95
C ASP A 54 10.01 -4.53 -14.17
N ASN A 55 10.11 -3.22 -14.48
CA ASN A 55 9.36 -2.55 -15.55
C ASN A 55 7.84 -2.65 -15.42
N LYS A 56 7.34 -2.77 -14.19
CA LYS A 56 5.91 -2.78 -13.86
C LYS A 56 5.58 -1.62 -12.95
N LEU A 57 4.46 -0.97 -13.23
CA LEU A 57 3.85 0.04 -12.36
C LEU A 57 2.97 -0.69 -11.35
N VAL A 58 3.30 -0.55 -10.08
CA VAL A 58 2.56 -1.13 -8.95
C VAL A 58 1.81 -0.01 -8.27
N ILE A 59 0.50 -0.18 -8.12
CA ILE A 59 -0.42 0.81 -7.55
C ILE A 59 -1.21 0.15 -6.42
N ALA A 60 -1.23 0.81 -5.27
CA ALA A 60 -2.15 0.45 -4.20
C ALA A 60 -3.37 1.39 -4.24
N THR A 61 -4.57 0.83 -4.26
CA THR A 61 -5.81 1.58 -4.51
C THR A 61 -6.66 1.74 -3.26
N SER A 62 -7.56 2.73 -3.30
CA SER A 62 -8.53 3.01 -2.22
C SER A 62 -9.55 1.89 -2.00
N ARG A 63 -9.82 1.07 -3.01
CA ARG A 63 -10.42 -0.26 -2.82
C ARG A 63 -9.25 -1.18 -2.52
N PRO A 64 -9.00 -1.63 -1.28
CA PRO A 64 -7.71 -2.18 -0.90
C PRO A 64 -7.25 -3.29 -1.84
N SER A 65 -6.61 -2.88 -2.92
CA SER A 65 -6.07 -3.78 -3.95
C SER A 65 -4.70 -3.29 -4.42
N ILE A 66 -3.93 -4.25 -4.90
CA ILE A 66 -2.69 -4.00 -5.64
C ILE A 66 -3.00 -4.24 -7.10
N GLU A 67 -2.77 -3.23 -7.93
CA GLU A 67 -2.92 -3.30 -9.38
C GLU A 67 -1.55 -3.16 -10.02
N VAL A 68 -1.25 -4.00 -11.01
CA VAL A 68 0.04 -4.00 -11.69
C VAL A 68 -0.16 -3.84 -13.19
N TYR A 69 0.52 -2.85 -13.74
CA TYR A 69 0.46 -2.48 -15.16
C TYR A 69 1.86 -2.55 -15.77
N ASP A 70 1.95 -2.81 -17.07
CA ASP A 70 3.20 -2.63 -17.77
C ASP A 70 3.56 -1.13 -17.89
N VAL A 71 4.86 -0.84 -17.80
CA VAL A 71 5.36 0.54 -17.77
C VAL A 71 5.36 1.20 -19.17
N GLU A 72 5.36 0.43 -20.26
CA GLU A 72 5.45 0.96 -21.61
C GLU A 72 4.08 1.43 -22.14
N HIS A 73 3.03 0.63 -21.96
CA HIS A 73 1.71 0.86 -22.56
C HIS A 73 0.58 1.04 -21.55
N GLY A 74 0.84 0.75 -20.25
CA GLY A 74 -0.18 0.85 -19.21
C GLY A 74 -1.24 -0.25 -19.27
N LYS A 75 -0.92 -1.42 -19.83
CA LYS A 75 -1.85 -2.56 -19.83
C LYS A 75 -1.88 -3.22 -18.48
N LEU A 76 -3.08 -3.43 -17.93
CA LEU A 76 -3.26 -4.19 -16.69
C LEU A 76 -2.73 -5.62 -16.86
N GLN A 77 -1.77 -6.00 -16.03
CA GLN A 77 -1.23 -7.35 -16.00
C GLN A 77 -1.99 -8.25 -15.03
N TRP A 78 -2.24 -7.74 -13.82
CA TRP A 78 -3.04 -8.42 -12.82
C TRP A 78 -3.48 -7.46 -11.73
N LYS A 79 -4.46 -7.93 -10.93
CA LYS A 79 -5.01 -7.25 -9.78
C LYS A 79 -5.20 -8.23 -8.63
N TYR A 80 -4.82 -7.81 -7.43
CA TYR A 80 -5.01 -8.57 -6.21
C TYR A 80 -5.80 -7.73 -5.21
N TYR A 81 -6.92 -8.25 -4.71
CA TYR A 81 -7.66 -7.65 -3.61
C TYR A 81 -7.08 -8.12 -2.29
N LEU A 82 -6.71 -7.21 -1.40
CA LEU A 82 -6.13 -7.54 -0.09
C LEU A 82 -7.09 -8.40 0.74
N ARG A 83 -8.39 -8.19 0.57
CA ARG A 83 -9.44 -9.02 1.16
C ARG A 83 -10.26 -9.70 0.08
N LYS A 84 -10.51 -11.00 0.23
CA LYS A 84 -11.52 -11.69 -0.57
C LYS A 84 -12.90 -11.23 -0.12
N ILE A 85 -13.59 -10.47 -0.96
CA ILE A 85 -14.97 -10.03 -0.70
C ILE A 85 -15.87 -11.27 -0.81
N ASN A 86 -16.41 -11.72 0.31
CA ASN A 86 -17.44 -12.74 0.29
C ASN A 86 -18.78 -12.08 -0.06
N LYS A 87 -19.16 -12.11 -1.34
CA LYS A 87 -20.38 -11.50 -1.87
C LYS A 87 -21.69 -11.97 -1.18
N LYS A 88 -21.65 -13.08 -0.45
CA LYS A 88 -22.83 -13.62 0.25
C LYS A 88 -23.21 -12.85 1.51
N ASN A 89 -22.27 -12.15 2.16
CA ASN A 89 -22.50 -11.57 3.48
C ASN A 89 -22.54 -10.05 3.51
N PHE A 90 -22.09 -9.36 2.43
CA PHE A 90 -22.03 -7.90 2.41
C PHE A 90 -22.28 -7.40 0.98
N GLY A 91 -23.16 -6.42 0.82
CA GLY A 91 -23.44 -5.78 -0.47
C GLY A 91 -22.20 -5.09 -1.05
N GLU A 92 -22.22 -4.74 -2.33
CA GLU A 92 -21.08 -4.13 -3.06
C GLU A 92 -20.54 -2.80 -2.45
N LYS A 93 -21.25 -2.23 -1.47
CA LYS A 93 -20.88 -0.98 -0.78
C LYS A 93 -19.93 -1.18 0.41
N ASP A 94 -19.64 -2.42 0.83
CA ASP A 94 -18.90 -2.72 2.05
C ASP A 94 -17.36 -2.80 1.84
N PHE A 95 -16.77 -1.72 1.35
CA PHE A 95 -15.32 -1.51 1.45
C PHE A 95 -14.98 -0.88 2.80
N ARG A 96 -14.99 -1.70 3.83
CA ARG A 96 -14.74 -1.26 5.22
C ARG A 96 -13.27 -1.35 5.60
N ASP A 97 -12.43 -1.80 4.68
CA ASP A 97 -10.99 -1.96 4.90
C ASP A 97 -10.26 -0.62 4.81
N GLY A 98 -9.17 -0.50 5.54
CA GLY A 98 -8.35 0.70 5.54
C GLY A 98 -7.72 0.97 4.17
N LYS A 99 -7.82 2.21 3.69
CA LYS A 99 -7.21 2.62 2.42
C LYS A 99 -5.69 2.75 2.58
N PRO A 100 -4.86 2.25 1.66
CA PRO A 100 -3.43 2.55 1.63
C PRO A 100 -3.21 3.99 1.14
N TRP A 101 -3.11 4.95 2.06
CA TRP A 101 -2.89 6.35 1.73
C TRP A 101 -1.57 6.91 2.28
N GLY A 102 -0.93 6.20 3.20
CA GLY A 102 0.35 6.57 3.79
C GLY A 102 1.55 6.41 2.86
N GLY A 103 1.35 5.83 1.67
CA GLY A 103 2.42 5.58 0.71
C GLY A 103 2.78 4.10 0.57
N ILE A 104 3.69 3.85 -0.38
CA ILE A 104 4.20 2.52 -0.70
C ILE A 104 5.72 2.61 -0.87
N SER A 105 6.45 1.66 -0.34
CA SER A 105 7.89 1.48 -0.59
C SER A 105 8.18 0.10 -1.18
N ALA A 106 9.35 -0.08 -1.78
CA ALA A 106 9.72 -1.33 -2.40
C ALA A 106 11.15 -1.75 -2.11
N ASP A 107 11.32 -3.03 -1.84
CA ASP A 107 12.56 -3.76 -1.99
C ASP A 107 12.63 -4.27 -3.44
N ILE A 108 13.31 -3.50 -4.29
CA ILE A 108 13.35 -3.77 -5.74
C ILE A 108 14.07 -5.09 -6.02
N GLU A 109 15.14 -5.39 -5.28
CA GLU A 109 15.92 -6.60 -5.47
C GLU A 109 15.08 -7.85 -5.21
N ARG A 110 14.26 -7.82 -4.16
CA ARG A 110 13.40 -8.94 -3.77
C ARG A 110 12.05 -8.94 -4.46
N GLY A 111 11.65 -7.82 -5.07
CA GLY A 111 10.34 -7.66 -5.71
C GLY A 111 9.19 -7.56 -4.69
N ILE A 112 9.47 -7.02 -3.49
CA ILE A 112 8.50 -6.91 -2.40
C ILE A 112 8.12 -5.44 -2.22
N VAL A 113 6.82 -5.17 -2.12
CA VAL A 113 6.30 -3.85 -1.72
C VAL A 113 5.78 -3.89 -0.29
N TYR A 114 5.92 -2.74 0.39
CA TYR A 114 5.41 -2.51 1.73
C TYR A 114 4.46 -1.34 1.70
N LEU A 115 3.26 -1.52 2.22
CA LEU A 115 2.24 -0.49 2.26
C LEU A 115 1.66 -0.36 3.67
N ALA A 116 1.32 0.88 4.04
CA ALA A 116 0.62 1.19 5.26
C ALA A 116 -0.83 1.55 4.96
N THR A 117 -1.75 1.02 5.75
CA THR A 117 -3.18 1.24 5.58
C THR A 117 -3.75 2.13 6.68
N GLY A 118 -4.80 2.84 6.35
CA GLY A 118 -5.54 3.66 7.29
C GLY A 118 -6.66 2.90 7.99
N ASN A 119 -7.48 3.65 8.69
CA ASN A 119 -8.60 3.16 9.47
C ASN A 119 -9.75 2.59 8.62
N PRO A 120 -10.57 1.72 9.21
CA PRO A 120 -11.75 1.16 8.52
C PRO A 120 -12.87 2.21 8.41
N LYS A 121 -13.84 1.96 7.55
CA LYS A 121 -15.01 2.82 7.35
C LYS A 121 -16.30 2.11 7.82
N PRO A 122 -17.26 2.84 8.44
CA PRO A 122 -17.20 4.23 8.94
C PRO A 122 -16.14 4.39 10.05
N MET A 123 -15.48 5.57 10.11
CA MET A 123 -14.30 5.75 10.98
C MET A 123 -14.62 5.62 12.47
N TYR A 124 -15.62 6.35 12.93
CA TYR A 124 -15.92 6.52 14.37
C TYR A 124 -17.08 5.64 14.86
N VAL A 125 -17.69 4.88 13.98
CA VAL A 125 -18.82 4.00 14.31
C VAL A 125 -18.46 2.58 13.90
N GLY A 126 -18.32 1.70 14.91
CA GLY A 126 -17.86 0.32 14.71
C GLY A 126 -18.97 -0.73 14.69
N ILE A 127 -20.20 -0.38 15.10
CA ILE A 127 -21.30 -1.35 15.32
C ILE A 127 -21.61 -2.18 14.07
N ASP A 128 -21.50 -1.59 12.87
CA ASP A 128 -21.78 -2.27 11.60
C ASP A 128 -20.58 -3.01 11.00
N ARG A 129 -19.42 -2.99 11.67
CA ARG A 129 -18.19 -3.62 11.20
C ARG A 129 -17.51 -4.45 12.27
N PRO A 130 -18.18 -5.49 12.79
CA PRO A 130 -17.63 -6.33 13.86
C PRO A 130 -16.32 -6.99 13.46
N GLY A 131 -15.53 -7.38 14.46
CA GLY A 131 -14.26 -8.10 14.30
C GLY A 131 -13.06 -7.18 14.12
N LYS A 132 -11.91 -7.72 13.73
CA LYS A 132 -10.63 -7.02 13.67
C LYS A 132 -10.53 -5.97 12.56
N ASN A 133 -11.42 -5.99 11.58
CA ASN A 133 -11.40 -5.13 10.38
C ASN A 133 -10.07 -5.21 9.60
N LEU A 134 -9.64 -6.42 9.29
CA LEU A 134 -8.46 -6.65 8.45
C LEU A 134 -8.72 -6.14 7.02
N PHE A 135 -7.79 -5.42 6.39
CA PHE A 135 -6.45 -5.05 6.82
C PHE A 135 -6.36 -3.55 7.10
N ALA A 136 -7.24 -3.02 7.94
CA ALA A 136 -7.11 -1.63 8.39
C ALA A 136 -5.96 -1.50 9.39
N ASN A 137 -5.38 -0.30 9.51
CA ASN A 137 -4.32 0.06 10.45
C ASN A 137 -3.16 -0.95 10.44
N SER A 138 -2.73 -1.33 9.24
CA SER A 138 -1.77 -2.42 9.06
C SER A 138 -0.59 -2.00 8.20
N ILE A 139 0.57 -2.60 8.46
CA ILE A 139 1.70 -2.67 7.54
C ILE A 139 1.62 -4.00 6.83
N ILE A 140 1.73 -4.01 5.52
CA ILE A 140 1.56 -5.21 4.68
C ILE A 140 2.78 -5.35 3.79
N ALA A 141 3.36 -6.56 3.73
CA ALA A 141 4.36 -6.95 2.75
C ALA A 141 3.73 -7.83 1.67
N PHE A 142 3.97 -7.46 0.41
CA PHE A 142 3.41 -8.16 -0.72
C PHE A 142 4.47 -8.43 -1.79
N ASP A 143 4.63 -9.70 -2.18
CA ASP A 143 5.51 -10.14 -3.24
C ASP A 143 4.83 -9.93 -4.60
N ILE A 144 5.39 -9.01 -5.40
CA ILE A 144 4.86 -8.64 -6.72
C ILE A 144 5.12 -9.73 -7.76
N ARG A 145 6.24 -10.47 -7.64
CA ARG A 145 6.62 -11.51 -8.60
C ARG A 145 5.73 -12.74 -8.44
N ASN A 146 5.50 -13.15 -7.18
CA ASN A 146 4.68 -14.32 -6.86
C ASN A 146 3.18 -13.98 -6.63
N LYS A 147 2.80 -12.69 -6.69
CA LYS A 147 1.41 -12.20 -6.50
C LYS A 147 0.82 -12.64 -5.17
N LYS A 148 1.61 -12.55 -4.10
CA LYS A 148 1.28 -13.15 -2.81
C LYS A 148 1.54 -12.15 -1.67
N MET A 149 0.57 -12.01 -0.75
CA MET A 149 0.81 -11.38 0.53
C MET A 149 1.74 -12.29 1.35
N LEU A 150 2.84 -11.72 1.85
CA LEU A 150 3.82 -12.45 2.68
C LEU A 150 3.42 -12.43 4.13
N TRP A 151 3.16 -11.23 4.65
CA TRP A 151 2.73 -11.01 6.02
C TRP A 151 2.00 -9.67 6.15
N TYR A 152 1.35 -9.47 7.27
CA TYR A 152 0.83 -8.19 7.72
C TYR A 152 1.02 -8.05 9.23
N PHE A 153 1.15 -6.81 9.68
CA PHE A 153 1.13 -6.43 11.08
C PHE A 153 0.02 -5.41 11.28
N GLN A 154 -0.96 -5.71 12.12
CA GLN A 154 -2.06 -4.79 12.43
C GLN A 154 -1.82 -4.14 13.79
N GLU A 155 -1.67 -2.82 13.83
CA GLU A 155 -1.44 -2.07 15.07
C GLU A 155 -2.71 -1.91 15.90
N THR A 156 -3.82 -1.58 15.25
CA THR A 156 -5.10 -1.33 15.95
C THR A 156 -6.21 -2.16 15.33
N CYS A 157 -6.79 -3.05 16.13
CA CYS A 157 -7.98 -3.82 15.75
C CYS A 157 -9.25 -2.99 16.03
N HIS A 158 -10.24 -3.11 15.13
CA HIS A 158 -11.56 -2.47 15.32
C HIS A 158 -11.48 -0.98 15.68
N ASP A 159 -10.63 -0.25 14.97
CA ASP A 159 -10.35 1.15 15.26
C ASP A 159 -11.59 2.04 15.11
N ILE A 160 -11.95 2.75 16.17
CA ILE A 160 -13.02 3.76 16.23
C ILE A 160 -12.47 5.17 16.55
N TRP A 161 -11.14 5.34 16.56
CA TRP A 161 -10.44 6.55 16.98
C TRP A 161 -9.67 7.24 15.85
N ASN A 162 -9.67 6.63 14.66
CA ASN A 162 -8.93 7.12 13.49
C ASN A 162 -7.41 7.04 13.66
N TYR A 163 -6.91 5.92 14.15
CA TYR A 163 -5.48 5.65 14.39
C TYR A 163 -4.77 5.10 13.16
N ASP A 164 -4.88 5.77 12.02
CA ASP A 164 -4.19 5.37 10.79
C ASP A 164 -2.68 5.19 10.99
N ILE A 165 -2.06 4.40 10.10
CA ILE A 165 -0.63 4.40 9.87
C ILE A 165 -0.37 5.32 8.66
N PRO A 166 -0.07 6.63 8.88
CA PRO A 166 -0.02 7.62 7.82
C PRO A 166 1.33 7.69 7.10
N SER A 167 2.38 7.12 7.70
CA SER A 167 3.72 7.21 7.14
C SER A 167 3.98 6.13 6.10
N THR A 168 4.67 6.52 5.01
CA THR A 168 5.24 5.55 4.08
C THR A 168 6.21 4.64 4.84
N PRO A 169 6.10 3.30 4.71
CA PRO A 169 7.07 2.39 5.32
C PRO A 169 8.50 2.68 4.85
N ILE A 170 9.43 2.85 5.76
CA ILE A 170 10.85 3.10 5.48
C ILE A 170 11.60 1.78 5.55
N LEU A 171 12.37 1.45 4.51
CA LEU A 171 13.22 0.26 4.48
C LEU A 171 14.63 0.66 4.89
N THR A 172 15.16 0.01 5.91
CA THR A 172 16.52 0.24 6.40
C THR A 172 17.10 -1.02 7.02
N THR A 173 18.36 -0.93 7.47
CA THR A 173 19.03 -1.99 8.22
C THR A 173 19.47 -1.40 9.55
N ILE A 174 19.19 -2.10 10.63
CA ILE A 174 19.63 -1.73 11.99
C ILE A 174 20.65 -2.75 12.52
N ASN A 175 21.45 -2.31 13.49
CA ASN A 175 22.31 -3.22 14.26
C ASN A 175 21.64 -3.49 15.61
N LYS A 176 21.37 -4.75 15.91
CA LYS A 176 20.85 -5.20 17.22
C LYS A 176 21.58 -6.47 17.62
N TYR A 177 22.10 -6.51 18.84
CA TYR A 177 22.87 -7.66 19.37
C TYR A 177 23.99 -8.11 18.43
N ASN A 178 24.77 -7.16 17.90
CA ASN A 178 25.87 -7.39 16.93
C ASN A 178 25.44 -8.07 15.62
N LYS A 179 24.13 -8.04 15.28
CA LYS A 179 23.58 -8.54 14.02
C LYS A 179 22.97 -7.40 13.23
N ARG A 180 23.21 -7.41 11.93
CA ARG A 180 22.52 -6.54 10.98
C ARG A 180 21.15 -7.16 10.66
N ILE A 181 20.10 -6.40 10.88
CA ILE A 181 18.72 -6.84 10.64
C ILE A 181 18.07 -5.85 9.67
N ASP A 182 17.58 -6.38 8.55
CA ASP A 182 16.78 -5.60 7.61
C ASP A 182 15.38 -5.39 8.18
N VAL A 183 14.96 -4.13 8.26
CA VAL A 183 13.69 -3.77 8.90
C VAL A 183 12.82 -2.90 8.01
N VAL A 184 11.54 -2.91 8.28
CA VAL A 184 10.58 -1.91 7.83
C VAL A 184 10.09 -1.11 9.03
N VAL A 185 10.09 0.22 8.87
CA VAL A 185 9.76 1.17 9.95
C VAL A 185 8.58 2.03 9.53
N SER A 186 7.62 2.21 10.40
CA SER A 186 6.50 3.15 10.22
C SER A 186 6.19 3.92 11.50
N VAL A 187 5.87 5.20 11.35
CA VAL A 187 5.36 6.04 12.44
C VAL A 187 3.84 6.09 12.35
N THR A 188 3.17 6.02 13.49
CA THR A 188 1.72 5.88 13.56
C THR A 188 1.06 7.06 14.29
N LYS A 189 -0.25 7.20 14.15
CA LYS A 189 -1.02 8.22 14.88
C LYS A 189 -1.11 7.94 16.39
N LEU A 190 -0.87 6.71 16.82
CA LEU A 190 -0.72 6.39 18.25
C LEU A 190 0.58 6.94 18.86
N GLY A 191 1.47 7.51 18.02
CA GLY A 191 2.78 7.99 18.47
C GLY A 191 3.83 6.88 18.53
N ASN A 192 3.53 5.69 18.04
CA ASN A 192 4.46 4.58 17.99
C ASN A 192 5.41 4.68 16.79
N THR A 193 6.64 4.23 16.98
CA THR A 193 7.56 3.86 15.91
C THR A 193 7.61 2.35 15.83
N ILE A 194 6.88 1.78 14.88
CA ILE A 194 6.84 0.33 14.65
C ILE A 194 8.07 -0.06 13.84
N ILE A 195 8.84 -1.04 14.34
CA ILE A 195 10.03 -1.57 13.66
C ILE A 195 9.85 -3.08 13.56
N LEU A 196 9.64 -3.56 12.33
CA LEU A 196 9.39 -4.98 12.04
C LEU A 196 10.54 -5.58 11.25
N ASP A 197 10.82 -6.84 11.49
CA ASP A 197 11.67 -7.63 10.59
C ASP A 197 11.08 -7.63 9.18
N ARG A 198 11.90 -7.31 8.19
CA ARG A 198 11.45 -7.13 6.81
C ARG A 198 10.92 -8.42 6.18
N TYR A 199 11.38 -9.57 6.63
CA TYR A 199 11.01 -10.87 6.08
C TYR A 199 9.80 -11.50 6.76
N SER A 200 9.78 -11.45 8.10
CA SER A 200 8.76 -12.12 8.89
C SER A 200 7.59 -11.22 9.28
N GLY A 201 7.80 -9.90 9.33
CA GLY A 201 6.83 -8.94 9.87
C GLY A 201 6.76 -8.93 11.40
N GLU A 202 7.65 -9.67 12.07
CA GLU A 202 7.69 -9.70 13.53
C GLU A 202 8.30 -8.41 14.10
N PRO A 203 7.76 -7.89 15.22
CA PRO A 203 8.35 -6.75 15.90
C PRO A 203 9.78 -7.01 16.36
N ILE A 204 10.70 -6.09 16.05
CA ILE A 204 12.11 -6.18 16.50
C ILE A 204 12.26 -5.82 17.98
N PHE A 205 11.40 -4.94 18.48
CA PHE A 205 11.33 -4.55 19.88
C PHE A 205 10.00 -5.03 20.49
N ASP A 206 9.97 -5.15 21.81
CA ASP A 206 8.79 -5.60 22.53
C ASP A 206 7.58 -4.75 22.12
N TYR A 207 6.50 -5.43 21.78
CA TYR A 207 5.25 -4.83 21.37
C TYR A 207 4.10 -5.54 22.08
N GLU A 208 3.27 -4.78 22.79
CA GLU A 208 2.14 -5.30 23.55
C GLU A 208 0.83 -4.68 23.01
N MET A 209 -0.13 -5.55 22.68
CA MET A 209 -1.51 -5.14 22.39
C MET A 209 -2.30 -5.03 23.68
N LYS A 210 -2.85 -3.84 23.96
CA LYS A 210 -3.73 -3.61 25.11
C LYS A 210 -5.16 -3.40 24.67
N LEU A 211 -6.10 -3.85 25.51
CA LEU A 211 -7.51 -3.52 25.31
C LEU A 211 -7.71 -2.03 25.57
N ALA A 212 -8.39 -1.36 24.66
CA ALA A 212 -8.88 -0.01 24.92
C ALA A 212 -9.96 -0.05 26.03
N PRO A 213 -10.11 1.03 26.80
CA PRO A 213 -11.23 1.15 27.72
C PRO A 213 -12.56 0.91 27.03
N ALA A 214 -13.49 0.23 27.69
CA ALA A 214 -14.82 0.02 27.15
C ALA A 214 -15.52 1.37 26.96
N SER A 215 -16.29 1.49 25.87
CA SER A 215 -17.18 2.64 25.70
C SER A 215 -18.25 2.63 26.79
N ILE A 216 -18.53 3.80 27.33
CA ILE A 216 -19.63 4.03 28.29
C ILE A 216 -20.91 4.52 27.62
N LEU A 217 -20.90 4.58 26.27
CA LEU A 217 -22.03 4.99 25.42
C LEU A 217 -22.79 3.76 24.94
#